data_2d0c491a22ba49b2adf96d2d29ef8d28
#
_entry.id   2d0c491a22ba49b2adf96d2d29ef8d28
#
_cell.length_a   1.000
_cell.length_b   1.000
_cell.length_c   1.000
_cell.angle_alpha   90.00
_cell.angle_beta   90.00
_cell.angle_gamma   90.00
#
_symmetry.space_group_name_H-M   'P 1'
#
loop_
_entity.id
_entity.type
_entity.pdbx_description
1 polymer ?
#
loop_
_entity_poly.entity_id
_entity_poly.type
_entity_poly.pdbx_seq_one_letter_code
_entity_poly.pdbx_strand_id
1 'polypeptide(L)' 'HATVSSVTQFGMFVELENTVEGLVPFDNMPKNDYFEYDDIHKRLIGRNTKITYKIGDQVKVKLTRVDKRSRQIDFKVI' A
#
# COMPACT_ATOMS: atom_id res chain seq x y z
N HIS A 1 -9.16 -4.56 -7.78
CA HIS A 1 -7.74 -4.90 -7.74
C HIS A 1 -6.88 -3.70 -8.09
N ALA A 2 -5.72 -3.65 -7.52
CA ALA A 2 -4.76 -2.60 -7.78
C ALA A 2 -3.36 -3.19 -7.91
N THR A 3 -2.47 -2.44 -8.54
CA THR A 3 -1.06 -2.82 -8.68
C THR A 3 -0.22 -1.89 -7.82
N VAL A 4 0.71 -2.45 -7.05
CA VAL A 4 1.64 -1.64 -6.26
C VAL A 4 2.55 -0.89 -7.22
N SER A 5 2.50 0.45 -7.17
CA SER A 5 3.29 1.30 -8.06
C SER A 5 4.56 1.82 -7.38
N SER A 6 4.55 1.91 -6.05
CA SER A 6 5.71 2.39 -5.29
C SER A 6 5.61 1.91 -3.85
N VAL A 7 6.74 1.71 -3.21
CA VAL A 7 6.80 1.41 -1.78
C VAL A 7 7.66 2.48 -1.09
N THR A 8 7.23 2.89 0.10
CA THR A 8 7.92 3.95 0.86
C THR A 8 7.92 3.61 2.34
N GLN A 9 8.63 4.42 3.11
CA GLN A 9 8.65 4.29 4.56
C GLN A 9 7.31 4.66 5.23
N PHE A 10 6.36 5.18 4.46
CA PHE A 10 5.03 5.56 4.98
C PHE A 10 3.95 4.55 4.63
N GLY A 11 4.23 3.65 3.70
CA GLY A 11 3.29 2.68 3.19
C GLY A 11 3.57 2.39 1.72
N MET A 12 2.52 2.08 0.96
CA MET A 12 2.69 1.82 -0.46
C MET A 12 1.69 2.60 -1.28
N PHE A 13 2.09 2.98 -2.49
CA PHE A 13 1.17 3.54 -3.47
C PHE A 13 0.66 2.43 -4.37
N VAL A 14 -0.62 2.48 -4.68
CA VAL A 14 -1.27 1.52 -5.56
C VAL A 14 -2.00 2.24 -6.67
N GLU A 15 -2.08 1.61 -7.84
CA GLU A 15 -2.74 2.16 -9.00
C GLU A 15 -3.86 1.22 -9.44
N LEU A 16 -5.05 1.77 -9.61
CA LEU A 16 -6.21 1.04 -10.13
C LEU A 16 -6.14 0.97 -11.65
N GLU A 17 -6.94 0.07 -12.24
CA GLU A 17 -6.98 -0.10 -13.71
C GLU A 17 -7.32 1.18 -14.45
N ASN A 18 -8.11 2.06 -13.83
CA ASN A 18 -8.48 3.35 -14.42
C ASN A 18 -7.43 4.44 -14.19
N THR A 19 -6.23 4.07 -13.85
CA THR A 19 -5.08 4.95 -13.59
C THR A 19 -5.19 5.82 -12.35
N VAL A 20 -6.21 5.64 -11.53
CA VAL A 20 -6.30 6.34 -10.24
C VAL A 20 -5.28 5.74 -9.28
N GLU A 21 -4.43 6.59 -8.73
CA GLU A 21 -3.40 6.18 -7.77
C GLU A 21 -3.75 6.69 -6.38
N GLY A 22 -3.45 5.89 -5.37
CA GLY A 22 -3.66 6.27 -3.98
C GLY A 22 -2.66 5.60 -3.05
N LEU A 23 -2.70 6.01 -1.79
CA LEU A 23 -1.80 5.53 -0.76
C LEU A 23 -2.48 4.48 0.10
N VAL A 24 -1.75 3.41 0.42
CA VAL A 24 -2.10 2.50 1.51
C VAL A 24 -1.11 2.78 2.63
N PRO A 25 -1.48 3.61 3.62
CA PRO A 25 -0.58 3.87 4.74
C PRO A 25 -0.43 2.62 5.61
N PHE A 26 0.60 2.58 6.43
CA PHE A 26 0.84 1.42 7.30
C PHE A 26 -0.37 1.07 8.16
N ASP A 27 -1.11 2.07 8.63
CA ASP A 27 -2.31 1.84 9.44
C ASP A 27 -3.40 1.08 8.69
N ASN A 28 -3.38 1.11 7.36
CA ASN A 28 -4.35 0.45 6.49
C ASN A 28 -3.83 -0.88 5.92
N MET A 29 -2.63 -1.28 6.31
CA MET A 29 -2.09 -2.60 5.98
C MET A 29 -2.77 -3.67 6.86
N PRO A 30 -2.68 -4.95 6.51
CA PRO A 30 -3.27 -6.00 7.34
C PRO A 30 -2.80 -5.90 8.78
N LYS A 31 -3.76 -5.85 9.72
CA LYS A 31 -3.46 -5.56 11.14
C LYS A 31 -2.92 -6.74 11.93
N ASN A 32 -2.90 -7.91 11.33
CA ASN A 32 -2.35 -9.09 11.99
C ASN A 32 -0.82 -9.12 11.97
N ASP A 33 -0.19 -8.08 11.45
CA ASP A 33 1.25 -8.00 11.37
C ASP A 33 1.71 -6.55 11.39
N TYR A 34 3.01 -6.36 11.62
CA TYR A 34 3.67 -5.08 11.50
C TYR A 34 4.51 -5.06 10.25
N PHE A 35 4.29 -4.08 9.39
CA PHE A 35 5.03 -3.95 8.14
C PHE A 35 6.13 -2.92 8.29
N GLU A 36 7.27 -3.21 7.69
CA GLU A 36 8.44 -2.34 7.69
C GLU A 36 8.91 -2.13 6.25
N TYR A 37 9.52 -0.98 6.00
CA TYR A 37 10.11 -0.71 4.71
C TYR A 37 11.51 -1.29 4.64
N ASP A 38 11.73 -2.20 3.69
CA ASP A 38 13.04 -2.79 3.43
C ASP A 38 13.68 -2.00 2.29
N ASP A 39 14.58 -1.07 2.66
CA ASP A 39 15.23 -0.20 1.69
C ASP A 39 16.20 -0.95 0.78
N ILE A 40 16.77 -2.05 1.25
CA ILE A 40 17.73 -2.83 0.48
C ILE A 40 17.01 -3.54 -0.68
N HIS A 41 15.88 -4.16 -0.41
CA HIS A 41 15.12 -4.93 -1.41
C HIS A 41 13.97 -4.13 -2.01
N LYS A 42 13.76 -2.87 -1.57
CA LYS A 42 12.69 -1.99 -2.06
C LYS A 42 11.32 -2.64 -1.95
N ARG A 43 10.98 -3.10 -0.75
CA ARG A 43 9.71 -3.77 -0.47
C ARG A 43 9.21 -3.46 0.92
N LEU A 44 7.92 -3.70 1.16
CA LEU A 44 7.36 -3.73 2.50
C LEU A 44 7.33 -5.20 2.96
N ILE A 45 7.74 -5.47 4.18
CA ILE A 45 7.78 -6.82 4.71
C ILE A 45 7.09 -6.89 6.07
N GLY A 46 6.23 -7.89 6.23
CA GLY A 46 5.58 -8.18 7.51
C GLY A 46 6.56 -8.84 8.45
N ARG A 47 6.66 -8.32 9.67
CA ARG A 47 7.63 -8.77 10.65
C ARG A 47 7.42 -10.23 11.06
N ASN A 48 6.18 -10.64 11.23
CA ASN A 48 5.83 -11.98 11.70
C ASN A 48 5.47 -12.94 10.59
N THR A 49 4.61 -12.52 9.67
CA THR A 49 4.11 -13.37 8.59
C THR A 49 5.07 -13.49 7.43
N LYS A 50 6.02 -12.55 7.30
CA LYS A 50 6.95 -12.47 6.18
C LYS A 50 6.26 -12.19 4.84
N ILE A 51 5.01 -11.74 4.87
CA ILE A 51 4.31 -11.29 3.66
C ILE A 51 5.01 -10.04 3.15
N THR A 52 5.26 -9.98 1.85
CA THR A 52 5.95 -8.85 1.23
C THR A 52 5.07 -8.18 0.18
N TYR A 53 5.26 -6.87 0.03
CA TYR A 53 4.65 -6.09 -1.04
C TYR A 53 5.76 -5.34 -1.76
N LYS A 54 5.78 -5.46 -3.07
CA LYS A 54 6.79 -4.80 -3.92
C LYS A 54 6.13 -4.26 -5.17
N ILE A 55 6.84 -3.39 -5.89
CA ILE A 55 6.35 -2.82 -7.14
C ILE A 55 5.97 -3.93 -8.10
N GLY A 56 4.77 -3.82 -8.68
CA GLY A 56 4.24 -4.79 -9.61
C GLY A 56 3.29 -5.82 -8.98
N ASP A 57 3.26 -5.92 -7.67
CA ASP A 57 2.36 -6.87 -7.00
C ASP A 57 0.90 -6.43 -7.15
N GLN A 58 0.03 -7.42 -7.28
CA GLN A 58 -1.41 -7.20 -7.33
C GLN A 58 -2.00 -7.31 -5.93
N VAL A 59 -2.85 -6.36 -5.56
CA VAL A 59 -3.49 -6.35 -4.25
C VAL A 59 -4.96 -6.00 -4.39
N LYS A 60 -5.77 -6.47 -3.45
CA LYS A 60 -7.16 -6.06 -3.33
C LYS A 60 -7.24 -4.93 -2.33
N VAL A 61 -7.83 -3.82 -2.74
CA VAL A 61 -7.92 -2.64 -1.89
C VAL A 61 -9.35 -2.10 -1.87
N LYS A 62 -9.64 -1.35 -0.83
CA LYS A 62 -10.92 -0.66 -0.66
C LYS A 62 -10.63 0.80 -0.37
N LEU A 63 -11.41 1.69 -0.98
CA LEU A 63 -11.32 3.12 -0.73
C LEU A 63 -11.74 3.42 0.72
N THR A 64 -10.89 4.12 1.46
CA THR A 64 -11.19 4.50 2.83
C THR A 64 -11.37 5.99 3.02
N ARG A 65 -10.64 6.80 2.24
CA ARG A 65 -10.69 8.25 2.42
C ARG A 65 -10.32 8.97 1.13
N VAL A 66 -11.04 10.07 0.89
CA VAL A 66 -10.69 11.01 -0.18
C VAL A 66 -10.52 12.37 0.47
N ASP A 67 -9.34 12.95 0.37
CA ASP A 67 -9.08 14.30 0.85
C ASP A 67 -9.01 15.24 -0.36
N LYS A 68 -10.05 16.04 -0.55
CA LYS A 68 -10.15 16.94 -1.69
C LYS A 68 -9.15 18.09 -1.62
N ARG A 69 -8.73 18.49 -0.43
CA ARG A 69 -7.79 19.61 -0.26
C ARG A 69 -6.39 19.24 -0.71
N SER A 70 -5.91 18.06 -0.26
CA SER A 70 -4.60 17.57 -0.61
C SER A 70 -4.61 16.71 -1.87
N ARG A 71 -5.80 16.42 -2.41
CA ARG A 71 -6.01 15.50 -3.52
C ARG A 71 -5.46 14.10 -3.23
N GLN A 72 -5.50 13.72 -1.97
CA GLN A 72 -5.00 12.43 -1.53
C GLN A 72 -6.14 11.42 -1.45
N ILE A 73 -5.88 10.22 -1.98
CA ILE A 73 -6.82 9.10 -1.90
C ILE A 73 -6.14 8.01 -1.10
N ASP A 74 -6.82 7.54 -0.06
CA ASP A 74 -6.32 6.47 0.79
C ASP A 74 -7.10 5.18 0.54
N PHE A 75 -6.37 4.08 0.49
CA PHE A 75 -6.92 2.74 0.35
C PHE A 75 -6.52 1.87 1.52
N LYS A 76 -7.25 0.79 1.70
CA LYS A 76 -6.98 -0.24 2.69
C LYS A 76 -6.87 -1.58 1.98
N VAL A 77 -5.91 -2.40 2.38
CA VAL A 77 -5.80 -3.77 1.88
C VAL A 77 -6.90 -4.62 2.50
N ILE A 78 -7.60 -5.36 1.67
CA ILE A 78 -8.69 -6.24 2.13
C ILE A 78 -8.36 -7.71 1.90
#